data_41f1cf656f77c56e729901a2eb9779bb
#
_entry.id   41f1cf656f77c56e729901a2eb9779bb
#
_cell.length_a   1.000
_cell.length_b   1.000
_cell.length_c   1.000
_cell.angle_alpha   90.00
_cell.angle_beta   90.00
_cell.angle_gamma   90.00
#
_symmetry.space_group_name_H-M   'P 1'
#
loop_
_entity.id
_entity.type
_entity.pdbx_description
1 polymer ?
#
loop_
_entity_poly.entity_id
_entity_poly.type
_entity_poly.pdbx_seq_one_letter_code
_entity_poly.pdbx_strand_id
1 'polypeptide(L)'
;MEKKMTKGTVFETLSTIKIDKKDIEKKGQFNYISWATAWDHVSRAYPDVTFTKKLSDIDGFVSVSITIEGRTLTEEFPILDYKNKPVPQPNAFQINTAFQRGLVKCLGMFGYGLFI
;
A
#
# COMPACT_ATOMS: atom_id res chain seq x y z
N MET A 1 -20.03 16.51 14.80
CA MET A 1 -20.15 16.51 14.09
C MET A 1 -19.74 17.08 12.95
N GLU A 2 -19.43 18.04 12.77
CA GLU A 2 -19.06 18.62 11.67
C GLU A 2 -17.89 18.05 11.07
N LYS A 3 -17.00 17.50 11.72
CA LYS A 3 -15.91 16.95 11.20
C LYS A 3 -16.18 15.98 10.17
N LYS A 4 -17.12 15.11 10.25
CA LYS A 4 -17.41 14.25 9.26
C LYS A 4 -17.85 14.88 8.05
N MET A 5 -18.51 15.95 8.12
CA MET A 5 -18.97 16.62 6.97
C MET A 5 -17.86 17.22 6.20
N THR A 6 -16.78 17.58 6.83
CA THR A 6 -15.71 18.23 6.12
C THR A 6 -14.70 17.26 5.57
N LYS A 7 -14.68 16.02 6.06
CA LYS A 7 -13.67 15.09 5.65
C LYS A 7 -14.04 14.17 4.51
N GLY A 8 -15.27 13.84 4.36
CA GLY A 8 -15.68 12.92 3.34
C GLY A 8 -15.31 11.48 3.68
N THR A 9 -15.37 10.61 2.70
CA THR A 9 -15.06 9.21 2.91
C THR A 9 -13.54 9.01 2.91
N VAL A 10 -13.09 7.86 3.37
CA VAL A 10 -11.68 7.53 3.33
C VAL A 10 -11.19 7.55 1.90
N PHE A 11 -11.96 6.98 0.97
CA PHE A 11 -11.57 6.98 -0.42
C PHE A 11 -11.45 8.40 -0.97
N GLU A 12 -12.42 9.24 -0.69
CA GLU A 12 -12.36 10.62 -1.16
C GLU A 12 -11.14 11.35 -0.62
N THR A 13 -10.86 11.16 0.65
CA THR A 13 -9.73 11.81 1.28
C THR A 13 -8.40 11.32 0.69
N LEU A 14 -8.23 10.00 0.63
CA LEU A 14 -6.95 9.46 0.18
C LEU A 14 -6.73 9.61 -1.32
N SER A 15 -7.78 9.55 -2.11
CA SER A 15 -7.63 9.64 -3.56
C SER A 15 -7.29 11.05 -4.01
N THR A 16 -7.51 12.05 -3.16
CA THR A 16 -7.21 13.43 -3.50
C THR A 16 -5.90 13.94 -2.91
N ILE A 17 -5.17 13.10 -2.17
CA ILE A 17 -3.87 13.52 -1.66
C ILE A 17 -2.94 13.77 -2.83
N LYS A 18 -2.33 14.95 -2.85
CA LYS A 18 -1.44 15.30 -3.93
C LYS A 18 -0.08 14.69 -3.70
N ILE A 19 0.44 13.99 -4.69
CA ILE A 19 1.74 13.34 -4.59
C ILE A 19 2.70 14.06 -5.54
N ASP A 20 3.80 14.61 -4.97
CA ASP A 20 4.78 15.31 -5.77
C ASP A 20 5.46 14.42 -6.77
N LYS A 21 5.78 14.95 -7.94
CA LYS A 21 6.46 14.18 -8.95
C LYS A 21 7.77 13.62 -8.45
N LYS A 22 8.44 14.32 -7.56
CA LYS A 22 9.72 13.84 -7.02
C LYS A 22 9.56 12.57 -6.20
N ASP A 23 8.36 12.28 -5.72
CA ASP A 23 8.09 11.10 -4.91
C ASP A 23 7.57 9.94 -5.74
N ILE A 24 7.46 10.12 -7.04
CA ILE A 24 6.99 9.08 -7.94
C ILE A 24 8.17 8.56 -8.75
N GLU A 25 8.47 7.28 -8.59
CA GLU A 25 9.55 6.67 -9.36
C GLU A 25 8.99 6.04 -10.61
N LYS A 26 9.71 6.22 -11.71
CA LYS A 26 9.30 5.61 -12.95
C LYS A 26 10.18 4.43 -13.25
N LYS A 27 9.57 3.29 -13.56
CA LYS A 27 10.30 2.11 -13.98
C LYS A 27 9.64 1.64 -15.26
N GLY A 28 10.27 1.95 -16.40
CA GLY A 28 9.65 1.71 -17.68
C GLY A 28 8.44 2.59 -17.83
N GLN A 29 7.29 1.99 -18.06
CA GLN A 29 6.06 2.75 -18.21
C GLN A 29 5.24 2.81 -16.93
N PHE A 30 5.76 2.26 -15.84
CA PHE A 30 5.01 2.21 -14.59
C PHE A 30 5.48 3.28 -13.61
N ASN A 31 4.54 3.79 -12.84
CA ASN A 31 4.82 4.75 -11.77
C ASN A 31 4.73 4.04 -10.44
N TYR A 32 5.68 4.30 -9.55
CA TYR A 32 5.73 3.67 -8.24
C TYR A 32 5.88 4.72 -7.15
N ILE A 33 5.29 4.45 -6.00
CA ILE A 33 5.47 5.29 -4.81
C ILE A 33 6.11 4.40 -3.76
N SER A 34 7.14 4.91 -3.08
CA SER A 34 7.77 4.11 -2.03
C SER A 34 6.80 3.91 -0.88
N TRP A 35 6.96 2.80 -0.16
CA TRP A 35 6.09 2.51 0.96
C TRP A 35 6.20 3.60 2.04
N ALA A 36 7.40 4.16 2.21
CA ALA A 36 7.59 5.19 3.24
C ALA A 36 6.81 6.46 2.92
N THR A 37 6.82 6.89 1.65
CA THR A 37 6.04 8.05 1.25
C THR A 37 4.56 7.77 1.42
N ALA A 38 4.11 6.59 0.99
CA ALA A 38 2.71 6.22 1.09
C ALA A 38 2.26 6.19 2.55
N TRP A 39 3.05 5.57 3.41
CA TRP A 39 2.70 5.45 4.82
C TRP A 39 2.68 6.82 5.50
N ASP A 40 3.63 7.69 5.15
CA ASP A 40 3.67 9.03 5.70
C ASP A 40 2.40 9.81 5.34
N HIS A 41 2.01 9.80 4.07
CA HIS A 41 0.83 10.53 3.64
C HIS A 41 -0.44 10.00 4.31
N VAL A 42 -0.60 8.70 4.36
CA VAL A 42 -1.81 8.11 4.92
C VAL A 42 -1.87 8.30 6.44
N SER A 43 -0.71 8.18 7.11
CA SER A 43 -0.67 8.35 8.56
C SER A 43 -0.99 9.78 8.97
N ARG A 44 -0.63 10.76 8.13
CA ARG A 44 -0.99 12.14 8.44
C ARG A 44 -2.47 12.38 8.29
N ALA A 45 -3.10 11.72 7.31
CA ALA A 45 -4.53 11.86 7.09
C ALA A 45 -5.34 11.05 8.10
N TYR A 46 -4.81 9.89 8.50
CA TYR A 46 -5.49 9.00 9.42
C TYR A 46 -4.49 8.47 10.45
N PRO A 47 -4.23 9.26 11.53
CA PRO A 47 -3.23 8.86 12.51
C PRO A 47 -3.47 7.51 13.17
N ASP A 48 -4.71 7.03 13.14
CA ASP A 48 -5.03 5.75 13.77
C ASP A 48 -4.87 4.57 12.80
N VAL A 49 -4.33 4.78 11.61
CA VAL A 49 -4.15 3.70 10.66
C VAL A 49 -3.22 2.65 11.25
N THR A 50 -3.57 1.38 11.05
CA THR A 50 -2.72 0.28 11.50
C THR A 50 -2.57 -0.72 10.38
N PHE A 51 -1.53 -1.54 10.48
CA PHE A 51 -1.36 -2.62 9.52
C PHE A 51 -0.83 -3.86 10.20
N THR A 52 -1.08 -5.01 9.59
CA THR A 52 -0.47 -6.27 9.98
C THR A 52 0.05 -6.94 8.72
N LYS A 53 1.07 -7.77 8.86
CA LYS A 53 1.63 -8.49 7.74
C LYS A 53 2.07 -9.87 8.16
N LYS A 54 1.98 -10.81 7.25
CA LYS A 54 2.43 -12.17 7.49
C LYS A 54 2.64 -12.87 6.15
N LEU A 55 3.31 -14.01 6.18
CA LEU A 55 3.36 -14.84 4.99
C LEU A 55 1.93 -15.33 4.76
N SER A 56 1.52 -15.36 3.52
CA SER A 56 0.17 -15.81 3.19
C SER A 56 0.03 -17.32 3.32
N ASP A 57 -1.20 -17.77 3.49
CA ASP A 57 -1.48 -19.21 3.46
C ASP A 57 -1.35 -19.70 2.01
N ILE A 58 -1.32 -18.79 1.04
CA ILE A 58 -1.10 -19.14 -0.34
C ILE A 58 0.41 -19.14 -0.59
N ASP A 59 0.95 -20.26 -1.07
CA ASP A 59 2.38 -20.36 -1.33
C ASP A 59 2.86 -19.27 -2.28
N GLY A 60 3.93 -18.62 -1.91
CA GLY A 60 4.54 -17.60 -2.76
C GLY A 60 3.96 -16.22 -2.62
N PHE A 61 3.10 -16.01 -1.63
CA PHE A 61 2.47 -14.71 -1.41
C PHE A 61 2.70 -14.22 0.02
N VAL A 62 2.61 -12.91 0.20
CA VAL A 62 2.53 -12.30 1.52
C VAL A 62 1.15 -11.70 1.67
N SER A 63 0.70 -11.55 2.90
CA SER A 63 -0.61 -10.99 3.19
C SER A 63 -0.41 -9.71 4.00
N VAL A 64 -0.96 -8.60 3.53
CA VAL A 64 -0.89 -7.31 4.22
C VAL A 64 -2.31 -6.83 4.46
N SER A 65 -2.63 -6.53 5.71
CA SER A 65 -3.95 -6.01 6.06
C SER A 65 -3.79 -4.62 6.65
N ILE A 66 -4.63 -3.69 6.23
CA ILE A 66 -4.60 -2.32 6.72
C ILE A 66 -5.98 -1.96 7.22
N THR A 67 -6.03 -1.31 8.37
CA THR A 67 -7.29 -0.86 8.96
C THR A 67 -7.30 0.66 9.03
N ILE A 68 -8.31 1.27 8.45
CA ILE A 68 -8.53 2.71 8.50
C ILE A 68 -9.99 2.94 8.88
N GLU A 69 -10.19 3.66 9.98
CA GLU A 69 -11.54 3.99 10.46
C GLU A 69 -12.43 2.77 10.57
N GLY A 70 -11.89 1.72 11.15
CA GLY A 70 -12.67 0.50 11.43
C GLY A 70 -12.83 -0.45 10.26
N ARG A 71 -12.37 -0.07 9.07
CA ARG A 71 -12.48 -0.95 7.92
C ARG A 71 -11.13 -1.57 7.62
N THR A 72 -11.12 -2.89 7.47
CA THR A 72 -9.87 -3.62 7.17
C THR A 72 -9.93 -4.19 5.76
N LEU A 73 -8.88 -3.94 4.98
CA LEU A 73 -8.73 -4.53 3.67
C LEU A 73 -7.43 -5.32 3.67
N THR A 74 -7.40 -6.39 2.91
CA THR A 74 -6.24 -7.28 2.85
C THR A 74 -5.80 -7.46 1.41
N GLU A 75 -4.49 -7.37 1.20
CA GLU A 75 -3.90 -7.60 -0.10
C GLU A 75 -2.97 -8.81 -0.02
N GLU A 76 -3.16 -9.78 -0.93
CA GLU A 76 -2.25 -10.92 -1.07
C GLU A 76 -1.32 -10.57 -2.20
N PHE A 77 -0.04 -10.34 -1.90
CA PHE A 77 0.90 -9.88 -2.89
C PHE A 77 1.94 -10.96 -3.19
N PRO A 78 2.22 -11.24 -4.47
CA PRO A 78 3.17 -12.31 -4.81
C PRO A 78 4.60 -11.90 -4.52
N ILE A 79 5.41 -12.88 -4.11
CA ILE A 79 6.83 -12.65 -3.88
C ILE A 79 7.54 -12.84 -5.20
N LEU A 80 8.17 -11.77 -5.69
CA LEU A 80 8.70 -11.74 -7.05
C LEU A 80 10.20 -11.47 -7.05
N ASP A 81 10.88 -11.89 -8.12
CA ASP A 81 12.27 -11.54 -8.30
C ASP A 81 12.36 -10.21 -9.05
N TYR A 82 13.58 -9.77 -9.37
CA TYR A 82 13.77 -8.48 -10.01
C TYR A 82 13.17 -8.41 -11.42
N LYS A 83 12.83 -9.55 -12.00
CA LYS A 83 12.18 -9.58 -13.29
C LYS A 83 10.67 -9.75 -13.16
N ASN A 84 10.16 -9.59 -11.94
CA ASN A 84 8.74 -9.75 -11.62
C ASN A 84 8.21 -11.16 -11.91
N LYS A 85 9.05 -12.15 -11.64
CA LYS A 85 8.63 -13.54 -11.79
C LYS A 85 8.52 -14.18 -10.41
N PRO A 86 7.61 -15.14 -10.25
CA PRO A 86 7.43 -15.81 -8.95
C PRO A 86 8.70 -16.49 -8.48
N VAL A 87 8.94 -16.47 -7.17
CA VAL A 87 10.12 -17.06 -6.57
C VAL A 87 9.71 -18.25 -5.72
N PRO A 88 10.11 -19.47 -6.06
CA PRO A 88 9.71 -20.65 -5.30
C PRO A 88 10.26 -20.67 -3.88
N GLN A 89 11.48 -20.18 -3.70
CA GLN A 89 12.09 -20.18 -2.38
C GLN A 89 12.67 -18.79 -2.11
N PRO A 90 11.82 -17.85 -1.74
CA PRO A 90 12.27 -16.47 -1.58
C PRO A 90 13.21 -16.29 -0.39
N ASN A 91 14.15 -15.38 -0.53
CA ASN A 91 15.01 -15.00 0.57
C ASN A 91 14.35 -13.86 1.37
N ALA A 92 14.95 -13.49 2.47
CA ALA A 92 14.39 -12.47 3.34
C ALA A 92 14.21 -11.13 2.65
N PHE A 93 15.13 -10.76 1.75
CA PHE A 93 15.03 -9.50 1.04
C PHE A 93 13.82 -9.50 0.12
N GLN A 94 13.58 -10.59 -0.58
CA GLN A 94 12.44 -10.70 -1.48
C GLN A 94 11.12 -10.67 -0.71
N ILE A 95 11.09 -11.33 0.45
CA ILE A 95 9.90 -11.30 1.29
C ILE A 95 9.63 -9.90 1.79
N ASN A 96 10.66 -9.19 2.25
CA ASN A 96 10.50 -7.84 2.74
C ASN A 96 10.01 -6.89 1.64
N THR A 97 10.57 -7.04 0.44
CA THR A 97 10.15 -6.22 -0.69
C THR A 97 8.68 -6.49 -1.02
N ALA A 98 8.25 -7.74 -0.95
CA ALA A 98 6.85 -8.07 -1.21
C ALA A 98 5.93 -7.42 -0.17
N PHE A 99 6.33 -7.39 1.10
CA PHE A 99 5.54 -6.72 2.12
C PHE A 99 5.41 -5.23 1.82
N GLN A 100 6.51 -4.58 1.42
CA GLN A 100 6.48 -3.15 1.13
C GLN A 100 5.59 -2.84 -0.07
N ARG A 101 5.69 -3.63 -1.11
CA ARG A 101 4.86 -3.44 -2.30
C ARG A 101 3.41 -3.76 -2.01
N GLY A 102 3.17 -4.80 -1.20
CA GLY A 102 1.82 -5.16 -0.79
C GLY A 102 1.16 -4.08 0.03
N LEU A 103 1.93 -3.40 0.89
CA LEU A 103 1.42 -2.32 1.70
C LEU A 103 0.90 -1.18 0.81
N VAL A 104 1.69 -0.76 -0.18
CA VAL A 104 1.30 0.33 -1.07
C VAL A 104 0.07 -0.07 -1.88
N LYS A 105 0.02 -1.31 -2.35
CA LYS A 105 -1.11 -1.77 -3.12
C LYS A 105 -2.38 -1.83 -2.26
N CYS A 106 -2.24 -2.24 -1.01
CA CYS A 106 -3.37 -2.28 -0.08
C CYS A 106 -3.89 -0.87 0.19
N LEU A 107 -2.98 0.11 0.33
CA LEU A 107 -3.39 1.50 0.50
C LEU A 107 -4.10 1.99 -0.76
N GLY A 108 -3.73 1.47 -1.93
CA GLY A 108 -4.41 1.79 -3.17
C GLY A 108 -5.87 1.36 -3.16
N MET A 109 -6.18 0.27 -2.46
CA MET A 109 -7.57 -0.17 -2.36
C MET A 109 -8.41 0.78 -1.50
N PHE A 110 -7.76 1.57 -0.65
CA PHE A 110 -8.44 2.62 0.10
C PHE A 110 -8.49 3.93 -0.68
N GLY A 111 -7.87 3.98 -1.85
CA GLY A 111 -7.89 5.16 -2.72
C GLY A 111 -6.56 5.87 -2.91
N TYR A 112 -5.57 5.58 -2.07
CA TYR A 112 -4.31 6.30 -2.13
C TYR A 112 -3.51 5.94 -3.39
N GLY A 113 -3.07 6.96 -4.11
CA GLY A 113 -2.16 6.75 -5.25
C GLY A 113 -2.79 6.15 -6.49
N LEU A 114 -4.11 6.07 -6.55
CA LEU A 114 -4.78 5.46 -7.69
C LEU A 114 -4.57 6.20 -9.00
N PHE A 115 -4.40 7.50 -8.94
CA PHE A 115 -4.39 8.32 -10.14
C PHE A 115 -3.03 8.91 -10.50
N ILE A 116 -1.96 8.26 -10.10
CA ILE A 116 -0.61 8.75 -10.46
C ILE A 116 -0.19 8.23 -11.84
#